data_760aac6fe00be71f0daa280deda05f31
#
_entry.id   760aac6fe00be71f0daa280deda05f31
#
_cell.length_a   1.000
_cell.length_b   1.000
_cell.length_c   1.000
_cell.angle_alpha   90.00
_cell.angle_beta   90.00
_cell.angle_gamma   90.00
#
_symmetry.space_group_name_H-M   'P 1'
#
loop_
_entity.id
_entity.type
_entity.pdbx_description
1 polymer ?
#
loop_
_entity_poly.entity_id
_entity_poly.type
_entity_poly.pdbx_seq_one_letter_code
_entity_poly.pdbx_strand_id
1 'polypeptide(L)'
;FPDSYLAADDGQSFALRRDFIRTYLDRDVPMFGPRIPAETMERLWTMLAHGQGTLLNASRLAAGLAISAQSVTRYIDLLADLLLVRRLSPFHANLGKRLVKSPKVYVRDSGLVHALLGIADHDALAGHPVVGASWEGFVIENLLAAAPAGTRASFYRTAAGAEIDLLLELPGGKRWAVEIKSGLSPRLEKGFHFARQDLKPGKSFVVYSGDDRYPLDEGVEAIGLRELASILAGEQGRK
;
A
#
# COMPACT_ATOMS: atom_id res chain seq x y z
N PHE A 1 3.43 0.70 -14.75
CA PHE A 1 3.84 1.41 -15.98
C PHE A 1 4.31 0.40 -17.02
N PRO A 2 3.55 0.20 -18.13
CA PRO A 2 3.88 -0.80 -19.15
C PRO A 2 5.28 -0.60 -19.75
N ASP A 3 5.63 0.63 -20.09
CA ASP A 3 6.91 0.93 -20.74
C ASP A 3 8.11 0.61 -19.83
N SER A 4 7.99 0.82 -18.53
CA SER A 4 9.02 0.44 -17.56
C SER A 4 9.14 -1.09 -17.41
N TYR A 5 8.03 -1.82 -17.49
CA TYR A 5 8.03 -3.28 -17.46
C TYR A 5 8.61 -3.90 -18.74
N LEU A 6 8.36 -3.25 -19.89
CA LEU A 6 8.83 -3.69 -21.21
C LEU A 6 10.22 -3.14 -21.59
N ALA A 7 10.89 -2.41 -20.68
CA ALA A 7 12.20 -1.88 -20.91
C ALA A 7 13.23 -2.99 -21.15
N ALA A 8 14.28 -2.68 -21.91
CA ALA A 8 15.29 -3.67 -22.30
C ALA A 8 16.13 -4.17 -21.11
N ASP A 9 16.31 -3.33 -20.10
CA ASP A 9 17.07 -3.62 -18.88
C ASP A 9 16.61 -2.76 -17.70
N ASP A 10 17.12 -3.07 -16.50
CA ASP A 10 16.76 -2.39 -15.27
C ASP A 10 17.15 -0.90 -15.26
N GLY A 11 18.26 -0.55 -15.90
CA GLY A 11 18.74 0.83 -16.03
C GLY A 11 17.77 1.68 -16.86
N GLN A 12 17.31 1.15 -18.00
CA GLN A 12 16.31 1.80 -18.84
C GLN A 12 14.95 1.90 -18.12
N SER A 13 14.55 0.83 -17.45
CA SER A 13 13.33 0.82 -16.62
C SER A 13 13.38 1.89 -15.53
N PHE A 14 14.51 2.03 -14.85
CA PHE A 14 14.72 3.04 -13.81
C PHE A 14 14.71 4.47 -14.39
N ALA A 15 15.38 4.69 -15.54
CA ALA A 15 15.38 5.99 -16.21
C ALA A 15 13.95 6.41 -16.61
N LEU A 16 13.16 5.51 -17.21
CA LEU A 16 11.76 5.77 -17.58
C LEU A 16 10.90 6.20 -16.37
N ARG A 17 11.08 5.56 -15.22
CA ARG A 17 10.34 5.94 -14.00
C ARG A 17 10.75 7.31 -13.48
N ARG A 18 12.03 7.66 -13.53
CA ARG A 18 12.51 8.99 -13.16
C ARG A 18 12.00 10.08 -14.11
N ASP A 19 12.04 9.81 -15.42
CA ASP A 19 11.52 10.71 -16.43
C ASP A 19 10.01 10.91 -16.30
N PHE A 20 9.28 9.84 -15.97
CA PHE A 20 7.86 9.94 -15.63
C PHE A 20 7.62 10.89 -14.45
N ILE A 21 8.31 10.68 -13.31
CA ILE A 21 8.17 11.54 -12.13
C ILE A 21 8.41 12.99 -12.50
N ARG A 22 9.51 13.27 -13.19
CA ARG A 22 9.89 14.63 -13.59
C ARG A 22 8.85 15.25 -14.53
N THR A 23 8.49 14.56 -15.61
CA THR A 23 7.52 15.06 -16.59
C THR A 23 6.16 15.30 -15.95
N TYR A 24 5.72 14.40 -15.07
CA TYR A 24 4.45 14.50 -14.40
C TYR A 24 4.39 15.72 -13.46
N LEU A 25 5.45 15.95 -12.70
CA LEU A 25 5.56 17.09 -11.79
C LEU A 25 5.65 18.43 -12.53
N ASP A 26 6.39 18.48 -13.64
CA ASP A 26 6.63 19.71 -14.38
C ASP A 26 5.46 20.10 -15.30
N ARG A 27 4.78 19.12 -15.89
CA ARG A 27 3.75 19.34 -16.89
C ARG A 27 2.33 19.09 -16.35
N ASP A 28 2.09 17.94 -15.74
CA ASP A 28 0.72 17.46 -15.48
C ASP A 28 0.18 17.98 -14.14
N VAL A 29 0.95 17.93 -13.06
CA VAL A 29 0.52 18.42 -11.74
C VAL A 29 0.08 19.90 -11.77
N PRO A 30 0.78 20.84 -12.44
CA PRO A 30 0.37 22.21 -12.53
C PRO A 30 -0.98 22.45 -13.23
N MET A 31 -1.42 21.48 -14.07
CA MET A 31 -2.72 21.58 -14.77
C MET A 31 -3.91 21.31 -13.85
N PHE A 32 -3.72 20.63 -12.73
CA PHE A 32 -4.78 20.18 -11.82
C PHE A 32 -4.91 20.98 -10.54
N GLY A 33 -4.03 21.95 -10.29
CA GLY A 33 -4.09 22.72 -9.05
C GLY A 33 -3.43 24.09 -9.09
N PRO A 34 -3.74 24.96 -8.12
CA PRO A 34 -3.09 26.24 -8.01
C PRO A 34 -1.60 26.04 -7.75
N ARG A 35 -0.78 26.81 -8.41
CA ARG A 35 0.68 26.97 -8.31
C ARG A 35 1.36 26.24 -7.14
N ILE A 36 1.44 24.90 -7.25
CA ILE A 36 2.23 24.09 -6.33
C ILE A 36 3.63 24.06 -6.92
N PRO A 37 4.67 24.51 -6.21
CA PRO A 37 6.03 24.41 -6.71
C PRO A 37 6.36 22.94 -6.94
N ALA A 38 6.83 22.58 -8.15
CA ALA A 38 7.17 21.21 -8.52
C ALA A 38 8.17 20.59 -7.54
N GLU A 39 9.18 21.36 -7.12
CA GLU A 39 10.15 20.94 -6.10
C GLU A 39 9.49 20.55 -4.77
N THR A 40 8.52 21.34 -4.29
CA THR A 40 7.81 21.03 -3.03
C THR A 40 7.01 19.73 -3.18
N MET A 41 6.38 19.52 -4.33
CA MET A 41 5.62 18.30 -4.60
C MET A 41 6.54 17.09 -4.72
N GLU A 42 7.68 17.20 -5.39
CA GLU A 42 8.69 16.14 -5.49
C GLU A 42 9.21 15.74 -4.10
N ARG A 43 9.57 16.74 -3.28
CA ARG A 43 10.01 16.50 -1.90
C ARG A 43 8.93 15.83 -1.06
N LEU A 44 7.67 16.26 -1.18
CA LEU A 44 6.55 15.61 -0.49
C LEU A 44 6.41 14.15 -0.97
N TRP A 45 6.44 13.91 -2.26
CA TRP A 45 6.29 12.56 -2.81
C TRP A 45 7.44 11.63 -2.38
N THR A 46 8.66 12.15 -2.36
CA THR A 46 9.85 11.44 -1.81
C THR A 46 9.69 11.15 -0.32
N MET A 47 9.18 12.10 0.47
CA MET A 47 8.89 11.87 1.90
C MET A 47 7.80 10.81 2.10
N LEU A 48 6.80 10.75 1.23
CA LEU A 48 5.78 9.69 1.26
C LEU A 48 6.37 8.33 0.89
N ALA A 49 7.30 8.27 -0.07
CA ALA A 49 8.02 7.04 -0.43
C ALA A 49 8.87 6.51 0.73
N HIS A 50 9.57 7.40 1.47
CA HIS A 50 10.27 7.04 2.71
C HIS A 50 9.31 6.56 3.81
N GLY A 51 8.10 7.12 3.84
CA GLY A 51 7.04 6.77 4.77
C GLY A 51 6.05 5.72 4.24
N GLN A 52 6.44 4.93 3.24
CA GLN A 52 5.59 3.91 2.63
C GLN A 52 4.91 3.04 3.69
N GLY A 53 3.58 2.89 3.62
CA GLY A 53 2.80 2.06 4.54
C GLY A 53 2.66 2.59 5.97
N THR A 54 3.19 3.77 6.26
CA THR A 54 3.06 4.36 7.61
C THR A 54 1.79 5.20 7.78
N LEU A 55 1.41 5.42 9.04
CA LEU A 55 0.29 6.31 9.37
C LEU A 55 0.61 7.75 8.97
N LEU A 56 -0.32 8.38 8.27
CA LEU A 56 -0.19 9.76 7.84
C LEU A 56 -0.08 10.72 9.03
N ASN A 57 1.02 11.47 9.06
CA ASN A 57 1.23 12.59 9.96
C ASN A 57 1.52 13.86 9.15
N ALA A 58 0.45 14.57 8.79
CA ALA A 58 0.54 15.79 7.99
C ALA A 58 1.38 16.89 8.67
N SER A 59 1.36 17.00 9.99
CA SER A 59 2.14 18.00 10.73
C SER A 59 3.65 17.72 10.63
N ARG A 60 4.06 16.44 10.70
CA ARG A 60 5.46 16.05 10.53
C ARG A 60 5.97 16.35 9.11
N LEU A 61 5.16 16.03 8.09
CA LEU A 61 5.50 16.33 6.70
C LEU A 61 5.57 17.84 6.46
N ALA A 62 4.63 18.59 7.01
CA ALA A 62 4.58 20.06 6.94
C ALA A 62 5.84 20.72 7.52
N ALA A 63 6.30 20.26 8.69
CA ALA A 63 7.53 20.73 9.32
C ALA A 63 8.75 20.49 8.42
N GLY A 64 8.85 19.29 7.78
CA GLY A 64 9.95 18.98 6.86
C GLY A 64 9.94 19.78 5.55
N LEU A 65 8.77 20.28 5.13
CA LEU A 65 8.60 21.06 3.90
C LEU A 65 8.51 22.56 4.13
N ALA A 66 8.51 23.02 5.39
CA ALA A 66 8.29 24.42 5.78
C ALA A 66 6.98 25.02 5.22
N ILE A 67 5.89 24.23 5.17
CA ILE A 67 4.55 24.64 4.73
C ILE A 67 3.49 24.27 5.77
N SER A 68 2.24 24.68 5.57
CA SER A 68 1.15 24.34 6.51
C SER A 68 0.71 22.87 6.36
N ALA A 69 0.23 22.26 7.47
CA ALA A 69 -0.35 20.92 7.44
C ALA A 69 -1.57 20.84 6.51
N GLN A 70 -2.33 21.92 6.37
CA GLN A 70 -3.45 22.02 5.43
C GLN A 70 -2.97 21.93 3.98
N SER A 71 -1.85 22.58 3.64
CA SER A 71 -1.24 22.47 2.30
C SER A 71 -0.77 21.06 2.02
N VAL A 72 -0.12 20.39 2.99
CA VAL A 72 0.29 19.00 2.86
C VAL A 72 -0.92 18.10 2.60
N THR A 73 -2.00 18.24 3.37
CA THR A 73 -3.22 17.43 3.16
C THR A 73 -3.77 17.63 1.75
N ARG A 74 -3.89 18.87 1.27
CA ARG A 74 -4.36 19.19 -0.08
C ARG A 74 -3.46 18.60 -1.16
N TYR A 75 -2.14 18.60 -0.96
CA TYR A 75 -1.20 18.02 -1.93
C TYR A 75 -1.29 16.48 -1.96
N ILE A 76 -1.49 15.85 -0.80
CA ILE A 76 -1.75 14.40 -0.74
C ILE A 76 -3.10 14.06 -1.37
N ASP A 77 -4.13 14.89 -1.17
CA ASP A 77 -5.43 14.72 -1.82
C ASP A 77 -5.27 14.75 -3.34
N LEU A 78 -4.53 15.74 -3.87
CA LEU A 78 -4.24 15.82 -5.31
C LEU A 78 -3.50 14.58 -5.82
N LEU A 79 -2.43 14.12 -5.15
CA LEU A 79 -1.72 12.91 -5.54
C LEU A 79 -2.62 11.66 -5.47
N ALA A 80 -3.57 11.62 -4.54
CA ALA A 80 -4.54 10.53 -4.44
C ALA A 80 -5.57 10.56 -5.58
N ASP A 81 -6.09 11.73 -5.92
CA ASP A 81 -7.03 11.94 -7.04
C ASP A 81 -6.37 11.59 -8.39
N LEU A 82 -5.07 11.87 -8.52
CA LEU A 82 -4.25 11.50 -9.67
C LEU A 82 -3.78 10.04 -9.65
N LEU A 83 -4.25 9.23 -8.72
CA LEU A 83 -3.95 7.81 -8.58
C LEU A 83 -2.46 7.47 -8.33
N LEU A 84 -1.67 8.44 -7.89
CA LEU A 84 -0.24 8.23 -7.56
C LEU A 84 -0.03 7.78 -6.12
N VAL A 85 -0.96 8.13 -5.23
CA VAL A 85 -0.93 7.80 -3.82
C VAL A 85 -2.25 7.15 -3.41
N ARG A 86 -2.17 6.15 -2.54
CA ARG A 86 -3.33 5.54 -1.88
C ARG A 86 -3.34 5.94 -0.42
N ARG A 87 -4.49 6.36 0.06
CA ARG A 87 -4.80 6.44 1.49
C ARG A 87 -5.66 5.25 1.86
N LEU A 88 -5.06 4.28 2.53
CA LEU A 88 -5.79 3.14 3.07
C LEU A 88 -6.38 3.55 4.43
N SER A 89 -7.69 3.62 4.50
CA SER A 89 -8.39 4.05 5.72
C SER A 89 -8.38 2.96 6.79
N PRO A 90 -8.34 3.32 8.08
CA PRO A 90 -8.53 2.35 9.14
C PRO A 90 -9.97 1.81 9.12
N PHE A 91 -10.14 0.54 9.43
CA PHE A 91 -11.45 -0.06 9.65
C PHE A 91 -12.02 0.42 10.99
N HIS A 92 -13.20 0.99 10.95
CA HIS A 92 -13.91 1.46 12.15
C HIS A 92 -14.93 0.40 12.59
N ALA A 93 -14.56 -0.38 13.59
CA ALA A 93 -15.49 -1.29 14.26
C ALA A 93 -15.91 -0.70 15.61
N ASN A 94 -17.17 -0.84 15.95
CA ASN A 94 -17.69 -0.40 17.26
C ASN A 94 -17.41 -1.49 18.31
N LEU A 95 -16.11 -1.70 18.63
CA LEU A 95 -15.65 -2.79 19.49
C LEU A 95 -15.28 -2.33 20.92
N GLY A 96 -15.58 -1.08 21.28
CA GLY A 96 -15.15 -0.52 22.57
C GLY A 96 -13.63 -0.37 22.74
N LYS A 97 -12.87 -0.53 21.64
CA LYS A 97 -11.39 -0.42 21.61
C LYS A 97 -10.96 0.91 21.00
N ARG A 98 -9.84 1.45 21.48
CA ARG A 98 -9.23 2.65 20.91
C ARG A 98 -8.53 2.30 19.59
N LEU A 99 -9.17 2.65 18.48
CA LEU A 99 -8.67 2.43 17.13
C LEU A 99 -7.79 3.60 16.67
N VAL A 100 -6.83 3.31 15.81
CA VAL A 100 -6.07 4.30 15.06
C VAL A 100 -7.02 5.03 14.10
N LYS A 101 -6.85 6.35 13.96
CA LYS A 101 -7.74 7.20 13.12
C LYS A 101 -7.07 7.65 11.82
N SER A 102 -5.74 7.79 11.82
CA SER A 102 -5.00 8.23 10.62
C SER A 102 -4.92 7.11 9.59
N PRO A 103 -5.07 7.41 8.28
CA PRO A 103 -4.87 6.41 7.23
C PRO A 103 -3.40 6.02 7.11
N LYS A 104 -3.12 4.81 6.62
CA LYS A 104 -1.83 4.44 6.05
C LYS A 104 -1.71 5.06 4.65
N VAL A 105 -0.50 5.47 4.26
CA VAL A 105 -0.25 6.09 2.93
C VAL A 105 0.75 5.26 2.15
N TYR A 106 0.41 5.02 0.89
CA TYR A 106 1.25 4.28 -0.05
C TYR A 106 1.42 5.07 -1.34
N VAL A 107 2.63 5.19 -1.85
CA VAL A 107 2.87 5.44 -3.27
C VAL A 107 2.44 4.17 -3.99
N ARG A 108 1.50 4.27 -4.93
CA ARG A 108 0.78 3.09 -5.47
C ARG A 108 1.65 2.18 -6.33
N ASP A 109 2.55 2.75 -7.11
CA ASP A 109 3.47 1.97 -7.92
C ASP A 109 4.80 1.77 -7.18
N SER A 110 5.17 0.50 -6.92
CA SER A 110 6.41 0.17 -6.21
C SER A 110 7.65 0.61 -6.99
N GLY A 111 7.61 0.61 -8.32
CA GLY A 111 8.69 1.12 -9.14
C GLY A 111 8.88 2.64 -8.98
N LEU A 112 7.79 3.40 -8.76
CA LEU A 112 7.90 4.82 -8.42
C LEU A 112 8.46 5.03 -7.01
N VAL A 113 8.11 4.16 -6.04
CA VAL A 113 8.77 4.18 -4.71
C VAL A 113 10.28 4.06 -4.88
N HIS A 114 10.71 3.07 -5.65
CA HIS A 114 12.13 2.81 -5.88
C HIS A 114 12.81 3.99 -6.60
N ALA A 115 12.19 4.55 -7.62
CA ALA A 115 12.73 5.70 -8.35
C ALA A 115 12.84 6.97 -7.49
N LEU A 116 11.84 7.27 -6.65
CA LEU A 116 11.84 8.39 -5.70
C LEU A 116 12.94 8.25 -4.63
N LEU A 117 13.29 7.01 -4.28
CA LEU A 117 14.33 6.70 -3.27
C LEU A 117 15.72 6.43 -3.88
N GLY A 118 15.85 6.51 -5.21
CA GLY A 118 17.12 6.27 -5.89
C GLY A 118 17.55 4.80 -5.91
N ILE A 119 16.62 3.85 -5.72
CA ILE A 119 16.86 2.41 -5.73
C ILE A 119 16.79 1.93 -7.17
N ALA A 120 17.95 1.63 -7.77
CA ALA A 120 18.07 1.37 -9.20
C ALA A 120 17.75 -0.08 -9.59
N ASP A 121 18.05 -1.04 -8.72
CA ASP A 121 18.00 -2.47 -9.00
C ASP A 121 17.50 -3.28 -7.79
N HIS A 122 17.39 -4.59 -8.02
CA HIS A 122 16.90 -5.54 -7.01
C HIS A 122 17.85 -5.68 -5.81
N ASP A 123 19.17 -5.66 -6.05
CA ASP A 123 20.15 -5.83 -4.96
C ASP A 123 20.13 -4.62 -4.02
N ALA A 124 20.04 -3.41 -4.59
CA ALA A 124 19.85 -2.19 -3.82
C ALA A 124 18.53 -2.21 -3.02
N LEU A 125 17.44 -2.75 -3.61
CA LEU A 125 16.17 -2.90 -2.93
C LEU A 125 16.23 -3.92 -1.78
N ALA A 126 16.89 -5.06 -1.99
CA ALA A 126 16.99 -6.13 -0.99
C ALA A 126 17.67 -5.65 0.31
N GLY A 127 18.64 -4.73 0.19
CA GLY A 127 19.32 -4.08 1.31
C GLY A 127 18.61 -2.85 1.87
N HIS A 128 17.52 -2.38 1.27
CA HIS A 128 16.90 -1.11 1.65
C HIS A 128 15.78 -1.30 2.67
N PRO A 129 15.69 -0.44 3.71
CA PRO A 129 14.63 -0.54 4.74
C PRO A 129 13.20 -0.51 4.20
N VAL A 130 12.97 0.04 2.99
CA VAL A 130 11.65 0.13 2.38
C VAL A 130 11.14 -1.18 1.81
N VAL A 131 11.98 -2.21 1.65
CA VAL A 131 11.64 -3.45 0.93
C VAL A 131 10.33 -4.08 1.42
N GLY A 132 10.14 -4.20 2.74
CA GLY A 132 8.91 -4.75 3.32
C GLY A 132 7.68 -3.90 3.01
N ALA A 133 7.78 -2.58 3.22
CA ALA A 133 6.66 -1.67 2.96
C ALA A 133 6.37 -1.49 1.47
N SER A 134 7.39 -1.58 0.61
CA SER A 134 7.21 -1.61 -0.85
C SER A 134 6.48 -2.86 -1.29
N TRP A 135 6.84 -4.03 -0.74
CA TRP A 135 6.13 -5.29 -0.97
C TRP A 135 4.68 -5.21 -0.49
N GLU A 136 4.44 -4.67 0.72
CA GLU A 136 3.09 -4.48 1.26
C GLU A 136 2.23 -3.65 0.31
N GLY A 137 2.72 -2.50 -0.17
CA GLY A 137 2.01 -1.65 -1.13
C GLY A 137 1.75 -2.37 -2.46
N PHE A 138 2.73 -3.12 -2.97
CA PHE A 138 2.60 -3.91 -4.20
C PHE A 138 1.49 -4.98 -4.08
N VAL A 139 1.47 -5.72 -2.98
CA VAL A 139 0.42 -6.72 -2.71
C VAL A 139 -0.95 -6.06 -2.61
N ILE A 140 -1.09 -4.97 -1.85
CA ILE A 140 -2.35 -4.25 -1.70
C ILE A 140 -2.89 -3.80 -3.05
N GLU A 141 -2.08 -3.16 -3.90
CA GLU A 141 -2.54 -2.67 -5.21
C GLU A 141 -2.98 -3.81 -6.13
N ASN A 142 -2.23 -4.93 -6.17
CA ASN A 142 -2.60 -6.08 -6.99
C ASN A 142 -3.89 -6.77 -6.52
N LEU A 143 -4.06 -6.94 -5.21
CA LEU A 143 -5.29 -7.52 -4.66
C LEU A 143 -6.50 -6.63 -4.91
N LEU A 144 -6.36 -5.30 -4.79
CA LEU A 144 -7.44 -4.36 -5.05
C LEU A 144 -7.79 -4.27 -6.54
N ALA A 145 -6.80 -4.44 -7.44
CA ALA A 145 -7.05 -4.52 -8.87
C ALA A 145 -7.83 -5.79 -9.27
N ALA A 146 -7.59 -6.90 -8.56
CA ALA A 146 -8.27 -8.17 -8.79
C ALA A 146 -9.62 -8.30 -8.04
N ALA A 147 -9.88 -7.43 -7.06
CA ALA A 147 -11.06 -7.53 -6.20
C ALA A 147 -12.37 -7.25 -6.96
N PRO A 148 -13.49 -7.90 -6.58
CA PRO A 148 -14.80 -7.60 -7.12
C PRO A 148 -15.19 -6.13 -6.98
N ALA A 149 -15.90 -5.59 -7.96
CA ALA A 149 -16.44 -4.24 -7.88
C ALA A 149 -17.30 -4.07 -6.61
N GLY A 150 -17.14 -2.95 -5.92
CA GLY A 150 -17.79 -2.69 -4.64
C GLY A 150 -17.08 -3.25 -3.41
N THR A 151 -15.91 -3.89 -3.58
CA THR A 151 -15.05 -4.26 -2.44
C THR A 151 -14.55 -3.01 -1.73
N ARG A 152 -14.65 -2.99 -0.41
CA ARG A 152 -14.05 -1.95 0.44
C ARG A 152 -12.78 -2.48 1.07
N ALA A 153 -11.73 -1.66 1.02
CA ALA A 153 -10.43 -1.97 1.60
C ALA A 153 -10.13 -1.05 2.79
N SER A 154 -9.59 -1.63 3.83
CA SER A 154 -9.14 -0.91 5.02
C SER A 154 -7.99 -1.69 5.67
N PHE A 155 -7.30 -1.08 6.61
CA PHE A 155 -6.45 -1.82 7.57
C PHE A 155 -7.12 -1.80 8.95
N TYR A 156 -6.74 -2.72 9.82
CA TYR A 156 -7.18 -2.69 11.21
C TYR A 156 -5.99 -2.52 12.15
N ARG A 157 -6.07 -1.56 13.04
CA ARG A 157 -5.04 -1.35 14.08
C ARG A 157 -5.62 -0.74 15.33
N THR A 158 -5.34 -1.36 16.47
CA THR A 158 -5.67 -0.85 17.80
C THR A 158 -4.46 -0.21 18.46
N ALA A 159 -4.70 0.66 19.44
CA ALA A 159 -3.63 1.22 20.28
C ALA A 159 -2.90 0.13 21.10
N ALA A 160 -3.50 -1.03 21.30
CA ALA A 160 -2.92 -2.18 22.01
C ALA A 160 -2.10 -3.11 21.10
N GLY A 161 -1.93 -2.79 19.82
CA GLY A 161 -1.07 -3.55 18.88
C GLY A 161 -1.75 -4.71 18.16
N ALA A 162 -3.09 -4.85 18.21
CA ALA A 162 -3.78 -5.74 17.28
C ALA A 162 -3.76 -5.10 15.89
N GLU A 163 -3.36 -5.84 14.84
CA GLU A 163 -3.20 -5.31 13.48
C GLU A 163 -3.55 -6.35 12.41
N ILE A 164 -4.14 -5.87 11.30
CA ILE A 164 -4.30 -6.56 10.02
C ILE A 164 -3.90 -5.56 8.95
N ASP A 165 -2.97 -5.92 8.07
CA ASP A 165 -2.45 -5.05 7.03
C ASP A 165 -3.51 -4.67 6.01
N LEU A 166 -4.33 -5.66 5.57
CA LEU A 166 -5.41 -5.42 4.62
C LEU A 166 -6.66 -6.22 5.03
N LEU A 167 -7.75 -5.50 5.29
CA LEU A 167 -9.08 -6.06 5.48
C LEU A 167 -9.92 -5.75 4.25
N LEU A 168 -10.41 -6.80 3.58
CA LEU A 168 -11.28 -6.69 2.43
C LEU A 168 -12.72 -7.00 2.86
N GLU A 169 -13.63 -6.07 2.63
CA GLU A 169 -15.06 -6.27 2.76
C GLU A 169 -15.64 -6.46 1.36
N LEU A 170 -15.88 -7.71 1.00
CA LEU A 170 -16.41 -8.10 -0.31
C LEU A 170 -17.92 -7.88 -0.39
N PRO A 171 -18.49 -7.77 -1.60
CA PRO A 171 -19.94 -7.82 -1.79
C PRO A 171 -20.57 -9.02 -1.08
N GLY A 172 -21.77 -8.84 -0.51
CA GLY A 172 -22.40 -9.88 0.29
C GLY A 172 -21.92 -9.97 1.75
N GLY A 173 -21.11 -9.01 2.21
CA GLY A 173 -20.69 -8.90 3.61
C GLY A 173 -19.58 -9.85 4.05
N LYS A 174 -18.96 -10.57 3.11
CA LYS A 174 -17.82 -11.43 3.40
C LYS A 174 -16.59 -10.56 3.75
N ARG A 175 -15.85 -10.94 4.80
CA ARG A 175 -14.61 -10.27 5.20
C ARG A 175 -13.42 -11.21 5.07
N TRP A 176 -12.35 -10.72 4.45
CA TRP A 176 -11.07 -11.42 4.36
C TRP A 176 -10.01 -10.57 5.05
N ALA A 177 -9.24 -11.23 5.92
CA ALA A 177 -8.07 -10.63 6.56
C ALA A 177 -6.81 -11.09 5.85
N VAL A 178 -5.96 -10.15 5.46
CA VAL A 178 -4.71 -10.42 4.76
C VAL A 178 -3.58 -9.77 5.55
N GLU A 179 -2.63 -10.59 5.97
CA GLU A 179 -1.33 -10.19 6.50
C GLU A 179 -0.31 -10.28 5.36
N ILE A 180 0.69 -9.41 5.34
CA ILE A 180 1.63 -9.33 4.23
C ILE A 180 3.06 -9.44 4.76
N LYS A 181 3.83 -10.41 4.26
CA LYS A 181 5.21 -10.67 4.67
C LYS A 181 6.12 -10.79 3.45
N SER A 182 7.23 -10.08 3.42
CA SER A 182 8.18 -10.09 2.29
C SER A 182 9.17 -11.25 2.31
N GLY A 183 9.14 -12.11 3.33
CA GLY A 183 10.06 -13.25 3.44
C GLY A 183 9.45 -14.55 2.94
N LEU A 184 10.31 -15.55 2.61
CA LEU A 184 9.88 -16.89 2.17
C LEU A 184 9.34 -17.78 3.31
N SER A 185 9.60 -17.44 4.55
CA SER A 185 9.13 -18.18 5.73
C SER A 185 8.29 -17.25 6.63
N PRO A 186 7.03 -16.99 6.24
CA PRO A 186 6.20 -16.05 6.97
C PRO A 186 5.86 -16.56 8.37
N ARG A 187 5.83 -15.63 9.33
CA ARG A 187 5.40 -15.91 10.70
C ARG A 187 4.31 -14.93 11.10
N LEU A 188 3.31 -15.44 11.81
CA LEU A 188 2.25 -14.61 12.36
C LEU A 188 2.68 -13.99 13.69
N GLU A 189 2.34 -12.73 13.85
CA GLU A 189 2.51 -12.00 15.09
C GLU A 189 1.24 -12.08 15.95
N LYS A 190 1.41 -11.92 17.26
CA LYS A 190 0.27 -11.92 18.21
C LYS A 190 -0.79 -10.87 17.85
N GLY A 191 -0.37 -9.75 17.28
CA GLY A 191 -1.26 -8.67 16.83
C GLY A 191 -2.31 -9.14 15.83
N PHE A 192 -1.91 -9.97 14.87
CA PHE A 192 -2.82 -10.54 13.87
C PHE A 192 -3.86 -11.49 14.50
N HIS A 193 -3.43 -12.35 15.44
CA HIS A 193 -4.36 -13.25 16.15
C HIS A 193 -5.41 -12.45 16.94
N PHE A 194 -5.00 -11.41 17.68
CA PHE A 194 -5.93 -10.55 18.40
C PHE A 194 -6.89 -9.83 17.44
N ALA A 195 -6.41 -9.33 16.32
CA ALA A 195 -7.24 -8.67 15.32
C ALA A 195 -8.26 -9.64 14.69
N ARG A 196 -7.87 -10.89 14.42
CA ARG A 196 -8.78 -11.94 13.95
C ARG A 196 -9.89 -12.25 14.97
N GLN A 197 -9.55 -12.32 16.24
CA GLN A 197 -10.54 -12.53 17.31
C GLN A 197 -11.54 -11.37 17.38
N ASP A 198 -11.06 -10.14 17.17
CA ASP A 198 -11.90 -8.94 17.17
C ASP A 198 -12.87 -8.89 15.98
N LEU A 199 -12.39 -9.20 14.79
CA LEU A 199 -13.12 -8.97 13.55
C LEU A 199 -13.83 -10.20 12.99
N LYS A 200 -13.39 -11.41 13.40
CA LYS A 200 -13.91 -12.71 12.96
C LYS A 200 -14.09 -12.78 11.44
N PRO A 201 -13.01 -12.58 10.66
CA PRO A 201 -13.09 -12.64 9.21
C PRO A 201 -13.47 -14.05 8.75
N GLY A 202 -14.19 -14.14 7.63
CA GLY A 202 -14.57 -15.43 7.05
C GLY A 202 -13.39 -16.20 6.44
N LYS A 203 -12.35 -15.49 6.00
CA LYS A 203 -11.08 -16.08 5.54
C LYS A 203 -9.90 -15.24 6.06
N SER A 204 -8.77 -15.90 6.29
CA SER A 204 -7.53 -15.25 6.72
C SER A 204 -6.36 -15.82 5.93
N PHE A 205 -5.54 -14.93 5.38
CA PHE A 205 -4.39 -15.27 4.56
C PHE A 205 -3.14 -14.54 5.02
N VAL A 206 -2.00 -15.16 4.79
CA VAL A 206 -0.70 -14.52 4.80
C VAL A 206 -0.16 -14.54 3.38
N VAL A 207 -0.09 -13.38 2.73
CA VAL A 207 0.57 -13.24 1.43
C VAL A 207 2.06 -13.07 1.66
N TYR A 208 2.86 -13.91 1.01
CA TYR A 208 4.31 -13.90 1.14
C TYR A 208 4.99 -13.94 -0.24
N SER A 209 6.32 -13.85 -0.29
CA SER A 209 7.05 -13.78 -1.56
C SER A 209 7.24 -15.13 -2.27
N GLY A 210 6.78 -16.24 -1.68
CA GLY A 210 6.74 -17.55 -2.34
C GLY A 210 5.40 -17.80 -3.05
N ASP A 211 5.35 -18.88 -3.81
CA ASP A 211 4.19 -19.25 -4.64
C ASP A 211 3.35 -20.41 -4.04
N ASP A 212 3.86 -21.10 -3.03
CA ASP A 212 3.18 -22.24 -2.44
C ASP A 212 1.98 -21.82 -1.57
N ARG A 213 0.96 -22.70 -1.51
CA ARG A 213 -0.16 -22.55 -0.60
C ARG A 213 -0.16 -23.68 0.43
N TYR A 214 -0.20 -23.31 1.70
CA TYR A 214 -0.20 -24.26 2.80
C TYR A 214 -0.88 -23.68 4.06
N PRO A 215 -1.44 -24.53 4.93
CA PRO A 215 -1.94 -24.09 6.21
C PRO A 215 -0.77 -23.59 7.08
N LEU A 216 -0.84 -22.33 7.52
CA LEU A 216 0.18 -21.71 8.38
C LEU A 216 -0.20 -21.79 9.86
N ASP A 217 -1.50 -21.67 10.16
CA ASP A 217 -2.07 -21.74 11.51
C ASP A 217 -3.56 -22.10 11.39
N GLU A 218 -4.23 -22.30 12.55
CA GLU A 218 -5.66 -22.60 12.59
C GLU A 218 -6.48 -21.51 11.89
N GLY A 219 -7.08 -21.88 10.76
CA GLY A 219 -7.89 -20.99 9.94
C GLY A 219 -7.10 -19.87 9.25
N VAL A 220 -5.78 -20.03 9.05
CA VAL A 220 -4.91 -19.14 8.30
C VAL A 220 -4.08 -19.90 7.29
N GLU A 221 -4.11 -19.47 6.04
CA GLU A 221 -3.31 -20.05 4.96
C GLU A 221 -2.21 -19.07 4.53
N ALA A 222 -0.98 -19.56 4.36
CA ALA A 222 0.04 -18.89 3.58
C ALA A 222 -0.24 -19.14 2.10
N ILE A 223 -0.09 -18.11 1.26
CA ILE A 223 -0.46 -18.17 -0.16
C ILE A 223 0.35 -17.16 -0.97
N GLY A 224 0.71 -17.53 -2.20
CA GLY A 224 1.32 -16.61 -3.15
C GLY A 224 0.35 -15.53 -3.64
N LEU A 225 0.88 -14.34 -3.95
CA LEU A 225 0.07 -13.20 -4.40
C LEU A 225 -0.79 -13.53 -5.63
N ARG A 226 -0.21 -14.20 -6.62
CA ARG A 226 -0.90 -14.54 -7.89
C ARG A 226 -2.11 -15.43 -7.64
N GLU A 227 -1.96 -16.45 -6.79
CA GLU A 227 -3.05 -17.37 -6.48
C GLU A 227 -4.17 -16.65 -5.72
N LEU A 228 -3.84 -15.85 -4.68
CA LEU A 228 -4.86 -15.10 -3.94
C LEU A 228 -5.60 -14.10 -4.83
N ALA A 229 -4.89 -13.40 -5.71
CA ALA A 229 -5.52 -12.49 -6.68
C ALA A 229 -6.49 -13.24 -7.62
N SER A 230 -6.12 -14.44 -8.08
CA SER A 230 -6.98 -15.28 -8.91
C SER A 230 -8.24 -15.76 -8.15
N ILE A 231 -8.09 -16.18 -6.89
CA ILE A 231 -9.24 -16.57 -6.04
C ILE A 231 -10.17 -15.36 -5.82
N LEU A 232 -9.60 -14.20 -5.57
CA LEU A 232 -10.35 -12.96 -5.33
C LEU A 232 -11.12 -12.52 -6.59
N ALA A 233 -10.50 -12.61 -7.77
CA ALA A 233 -11.17 -12.35 -9.04
C ALA A 233 -12.33 -13.32 -9.29
N GLY A 234 -12.20 -14.59 -8.88
CA GLY A 234 -13.27 -15.60 -8.97
C GLY A 234 -14.50 -15.33 -8.08
N GLU A 235 -14.39 -14.48 -7.05
CA GLU A 235 -15.54 -14.04 -6.25
C GLU A 235 -16.47 -13.08 -7.04
N GLN A 236 -16.03 -12.53 -8.18
CA GLN A 236 -16.87 -11.68 -9.05
C GLN A 236 -18.05 -12.41 -9.68
N GLY A 237 -17.93 -13.72 -9.89
CA GLY A 237 -18.93 -14.54 -10.60
C GLY A 237 -19.95 -15.25 -9.70
N ARG A 238 -19.83 -15.16 -8.39
CA ARG A 238 -20.73 -15.84 -7.44
C ARG A 238 -21.82 -14.89 -6.95
N LYS A 239 -22.89 -14.75 -7.77
CA LYS A 239 -24.17 -14.16 -7.36
C LYS A 239 -25.01 -15.15 -6.58
#